data_a3dae4797901765cfa3dd8a8517b1c1a
#
_entry.id   a3dae4797901765cfa3dd8a8517b1c1a
#
_cell.length_a   1.000
_cell.length_b   1.000
_cell.length_c   1.000
_cell.angle_alpha   90.00
_cell.angle_beta   90.00
_cell.angle_gamma   90.00
#
_symmetry.space_group_name_H-M   'P 1'
#
loop_
_entity.id
_entity.type
_entity.pdbx_description
1 polymer ?
#
loop_
_entity_poly.entity_id
_entity_poly.type
_entity_poly.pdbx_seq_one_letter_code
_entity_poly.pdbx_strand_id
1 'polypeptide(L)'
;MDIRPHAFVVMPFGTKTDAAGQEIQFNEVYKRLIRPALEKAGLKAFRADEEHGAGDIRADMFQELLLADLVLADISIDNPNVWYELGVRHALRSRGVVLISGGRTPKAFDIYTDRKLRYSLANGVPDPAHVKDDLNALVAMLTSTMQSWRGRTVSPVYTLLPNLEEPQWKKLRVGGVCEYWESFDSWKRRLEQARRLDLLGDMLVLADEAPVAALRGEGLLAAGKALRKADRFALALDTLERGRPIVAADPELQADLLREQGICLERLATLPPGDERWEFTYTLDRARDHYRQLLNDLPSDPKIAKTLGLVARVDKQAWIALWRNDSTPPEQRRQRAIEEKALLQVAIDGYLSGFEVDPGNFYDGINALTLLHLQVHLGLRPATDPLLVMLAGAARFAAEAGCKRRDEDPFFAFATLADLEVLTGSAESATEAYRAACARHDSNRFALRSCRDQLQLLADLGFRAEVVEPAIATLNQVLQRLEPGREGSADTWKPDQVLLFSGHRMDEPGREPPRFPPAHEDDAARRKPRLQFRELPEALGPTPELNVNPFERCNLWELYSALACGITKLRFITLWDGSSGGDGPGGTAHLLRQVKRRTGRVEWIDTRTLKADGAAHEALSTSPGS
;
A
#
# COMPACT_ATOMS: atom_id res chain seq x y z
N MET A 1 -8.53 8.20 -10.65
CA MET A 1 -7.78 9.20 -9.84
C MET A 1 -6.47 9.51 -10.50
N ASP A 2 -6.19 10.78 -10.68
CA ASP A 2 -4.90 11.22 -11.22
C ASP A 2 -3.85 11.19 -10.10
N ILE A 3 -3.00 10.16 -10.14
CA ILE A 3 -2.08 9.78 -9.07
C ILE A 3 -0.68 10.31 -9.39
N ARG A 4 -0.60 11.43 -10.04
CA ARG A 4 0.70 12.00 -10.40
C ARG A 4 1.33 12.68 -9.19
N PRO A 5 2.64 12.46 -8.93
CA PRO A 5 3.37 13.28 -7.99
C PRO A 5 3.26 14.75 -8.40
N HIS A 6 3.33 15.68 -7.43
CA HIS A 6 3.16 17.08 -7.74
C HIS A 6 4.48 17.86 -7.71
N ALA A 7 4.55 18.88 -8.56
CA ALA A 7 5.66 19.79 -8.65
C ALA A 7 5.21 21.21 -8.33
N PHE A 8 5.87 21.85 -7.38
CA PHE A 8 5.68 23.25 -7.06
C PHE A 8 6.58 24.13 -7.92
N VAL A 9 6.01 25.16 -8.55
CA VAL A 9 6.73 26.04 -9.48
C VAL A 9 7.01 27.38 -8.82
N VAL A 10 8.27 27.64 -8.56
CA VAL A 10 8.82 28.88 -7.99
C VAL A 10 9.33 29.75 -9.12
N MET A 11 8.62 30.84 -9.44
CA MET A 11 8.98 31.71 -10.55
C MET A 11 8.41 33.12 -10.37
N PRO A 12 8.99 34.13 -11.05
CA PRO A 12 8.35 35.45 -11.09
C PRO A 12 6.99 35.40 -11.79
N PHE A 13 6.09 36.32 -11.43
CA PHE A 13 4.77 36.44 -12.04
C PHE A 13 4.69 37.61 -13.03
N GLY A 14 3.85 37.45 -14.04
CA GLY A 14 3.57 38.50 -15.04
C GLY A 14 4.76 38.82 -15.94
N THR A 15 4.87 40.06 -16.41
CA THR A 15 5.98 40.55 -17.21
C THR A 15 7.01 41.22 -16.28
N LYS A 16 8.27 40.85 -16.42
CA LYS A 16 9.39 41.43 -15.68
C LYS A 16 10.54 41.75 -16.63
N THR A 17 11.34 42.72 -16.28
CA THR A 17 12.52 43.14 -17.06
C THR A 17 13.79 42.52 -16.43
N ASP A 18 14.64 41.95 -17.25
CA ASP A 18 15.94 41.43 -16.82
C ASP A 18 16.97 42.57 -16.64
N ALA A 19 18.17 42.22 -16.21
CA ALA A 19 19.26 43.19 -15.99
C ALA A 19 19.79 43.82 -17.32
N ALA A 20 19.47 43.26 -18.45
CA ALA A 20 19.83 43.79 -19.77
C ALA A 20 18.71 44.65 -20.38
N GLY A 21 17.61 44.87 -19.65
CA GLY A 21 16.46 45.65 -20.12
C GLY A 21 15.49 44.86 -20.99
N GLN A 22 15.64 43.54 -21.11
CA GLN A 22 14.73 42.70 -21.91
C GLN A 22 13.54 42.26 -21.05
N GLU A 23 12.34 42.39 -21.60
CA GLU A 23 11.13 41.92 -20.97
C GLU A 23 11.00 40.37 -21.09
N ILE A 24 10.57 39.72 -20.02
CA ILE A 24 10.22 38.31 -19.99
C ILE A 24 8.78 38.16 -19.49
N GLN A 25 7.96 37.45 -20.27
CA GLN A 25 6.56 37.17 -19.96
C GLN A 25 6.47 35.81 -19.26
N PHE A 26 6.64 35.78 -17.95
CA PHE A 26 6.71 34.55 -17.18
C PHE A 26 5.45 33.69 -17.25
N ASN A 27 4.27 34.29 -17.41
CA ASN A 27 3.03 33.53 -17.61
C ASN A 27 3.04 32.75 -18.92
N GLU A 28 3.66 33.28 -19.99
CA GLU A 28 3.82 32.56 -21.26
C GLU A 28 4.90 31.46 -21.16
N VAL A 29 5.95 31.70 -20.38
CA VAL A 29 6.96 30.66 -20.06
C VAL A 29 6.28 29.50 -19.33
N TYR A 30 5.47 29.79 -18.31
CA TYR A 30 4.72 28.77 -17.60
C TYR A 30 3.79 27.98 -18.52
N LYS A 31 2.96 28.67 -19.30
CA LYS A 31 1.94 28.03 -20.16
C LYS A 31 2.55 27.21 -21.30
N ARG A 32 3.62 27.70 -21.94
CA ARG A 32 4.15 27.11 -23.19
C ARG A 32 5.30 26.14 -22.95
N LEU A 33 6.02 26.24 -21.82
CA LEU A 33 7.19 25.42 -21.55
C LEU A 33 7.03 24.60 -20.26
N ILE A 34 6.84 25.27 -19.10
CA ILE A 34 6.96 24.63 -17.80
C ILE A 34 5.81 23.63 -17.56
N ARG A 35 4.56 24.10 -17.63
CA ARG A 35 3.39 23.26 -17.37
C ARG A 35 3.31 22.07 -18.33
N PRO A 36 3.46 22.21 -19.66
CA PRO A 36 3.48 21.09 -20.58
C PRO A 36 4.61 20.08 -20.32
N ALA A 37 5.79 20.57 -19.86
CA ALA A 37 6.90 19.69 -19.53
C ALA A 37 6.63 18.85 -18.26
N LEU A 38 6.06 19.48 -17.21
CA LEU A 38 5.66 18.80 -15.99
C LEU A 38 4.58 17.75 -16.27
N GLU A 39 3.55 18.09 -17.03
CA GLU A 39 2.48 17.16 -17.41
C GLU A 39 3.01 15.97 -18.23
N LYS A 40 3.92 16.19 -19.18
CA LYS A 40 4.59 15.11 -19.95
C LYS A 40 5.51 14.24 -19.10
N ALA A 41 6.13 14.83 -18.07
CA ALA A 41 6.94 14.08 -17.09
C ALA A 41 6.09 13.32 -16.07
N GLY A 42 4.75 13.39 -16.15
CA GLY A 42 3.84 12.72 -15.24
C GLY A 42 3.67 13.45 -13.91
N LEU A 43 3.99 14.74 -13.83
CA LEU A 43 3.87 15.57 -12.64
C LEU A 43 2.63 16.48 -12.75
N LYS A 44 1.93 16.67 -11.62
CA LYS A 44 0.88 17.70 -11.50
C LYS A 44 1.58 19.03 -11.21
N ALA A 45 1.45 19.99 -12.11
CA ALA A 45 2.00 21.33 -11.90
C ALA A 45 1.14 22.13 -10.92
N PHE A 46 1.77 22.78 -9.96
CA PHE A 46 1.14 23.71 -9.02
C PHE A 46 1.98 24.99 -8.92
N ARG A 47 1.33 26.14 -9.03
CA ARG A 47 1.95 27.46 -8.89
C ARG A 47 1.15 28.30 -7.90
N ALA A 48 1.82 29.05 -7.04
CA ALA A 48 1.21 29.72 -5.90
C ALA A 48 0.06 30.69 -6.23
N ASP A 49 -0.01 31.23 -7.46
CA ASP A 49 -1.09 32.10 -7.91
C ASP A 49 -2.33 31.33 -8.45
N GLU A 50 -2.26 30.02 -8.55
CA GLU A 50 -3.41 29.16 -8.88
C GLU A 50 -4.23 28.78 -7.64
N GLU A 51 -3.76 29.10 -6.43
CA GLU A 51 -4.48 28.92 -5.18
C GLU A 51 -5.52 30.03 -4.97
N HIS A 52 -6.78 29.64 -4.80
CA HIS A 52 -7.91 30.55 -4.57
C HIS A 52 -8.50 30.44 -3.17
N GLY A 53 -7.88 29.66 -2.27
CA GLY A 53 -8.32 29.48 -0.89
C GLY A 53 -8.12 30.75 -0.06
N ALA A 54 -9.04 31.06 0.86
CA ALA A 54 -8.86 32.11 1.86
C ALA A 54 -7.90 31.59 2.95
N GLY A 55 -6.69 32.17 3.05
CA GLY A 55 -5.68 31.78 4.04
C GLY A 55 -4.42 32.63 3.98
N ASP A 56 -3.42 32.31 4.81
CA ASP A 56 -2.11 32.96 4.74
C ASP A 56 -1.27 32.30 3.64
N ILE A 57 -1.17 32.97 2.48
CA ILE A 57 -0.39 32.55 1.31
C ILE A 57 1.03 32.04 1.67
N ARG A 58 1.62 32.57 2.76
CA ARG A 58 2.96 32.16 3.19
C ARG A 58 2.94 30.77 3.82
N ALA A 59 1.89 30.42 4.55
CA ALA A 59 1.76 29.10 5.16
C ALA A 59 1.66 28.01 4.07
N ASP A 60 0.84 28.26 3.04
CA ASP A 60 0.65 27.34 1.91
C ASP A 60 1.94 27.21 1.10
N MET A 61 2.65 28.30 0.82
CA MET A 61 3.93 28.30 0.13
C MET A 61 5.00 27.48 0.88
N PHE A 62 5.15 27.68 2.21
CA PHE A 62 6.13 26.90 3.00
C PHE A 62 5.78 25.42 3.03
N GLN A 63 4.51 25.11 3.09
CA GLN A 63 4.01 23.74 3.02
C GLN A 63 4.38 23.09 1.69
N GLU A 64 4.14 23.77 0.57
CA GLU A 64 4.51 23.27 -0.75
C GLU A 64 6.02 23.11 -0.93
N LEU A 65 6.82 24.05 -0.42
CA LEU A 65 8.28 23.94 -0.43
C LEU A 65 8.79 22.73 0.37
N LEU A 66 8.05 22.31 1.40
CA LEU A 66 8.39 21.13 2.20
C LEU A 66 7.88 19.83 1.57
N LEU A 67 6.63 19.81 1.07
CA LEU A 67 5.90 18.61 0.72
C LEU A 67 5.97 18.22 -0.77
N ALA A 68 6.15 19.19 -1.68
CA ALA A 68 6.22 18.89 -3.11
C ALA A 68 7.30 17.86 -3.43
N ASP A 69 6.97 16.90 -4.28
CA ASP A 69 7.93 15.88 -4.75
C ASP A 69 9.09 16.53 -5.51
N LEU A 70 8.79 17.61 -6.24
CA LEU A 70 9.76 18.38 -6.98
C LEU A 70 9.45 19.88 -6.89
N VAL A 71 10.47 20.70 -6.75
CA VAL A 71 10.40 22.16 -6.94
C VAL A 71 11.14 22.52 -8.20
N LEU A 72 10.44 23.19 -9.13
CA LEU A 72 11.04 23.78 -10.31
C LEU A 72 11.18 25.29 -10.10
N ALA A 73 12.41 25.79 -10.09
CA ALA A 73 12.68 27.21 -9.90
C ALA A 73 13.20 27.87 -11.18
N ASP A 74 12.50 28.93 -11.62
CA ASP A 74 12.95 29.78 -12.72
C ASP A 74 13.75 30.97 -12.18
N ILE A 75 15.03 30.93 -12.45
CA ILE A 75 16.02 31.89 -11.98
C ILE A 75 16.51 32.84 -13.10
N SER A 76 15.69 33.08 -14.11
CA SER A 76 16.02 33.96 -15.26
C SER A 76 16.35 35.37 -14.86
N ILE A 77 15.75 35.87 -13.79
CA ILE A 77 16.01 37.21 -13.22
C ILE A 77 16.31 37.13 -11.73
N ASP A 78 16.92 38.19 -11.19
CA ASP A 78 17.13 38.33 -9.75
C ASP A 78 15.83 38.74 -9.07
N ASN A 79 15.04 37.75 -8.63
CA ASN A 79 13.82 37.97 -7.91
C ASN A 79 14.00 37.55 -6.44
N PRO A 80 13.85 38.49 -5.46
CA PRO A 80 14.07 38.16 -4.05
C PRO A 80 13.19 37.04 -3.52
N ASN A 81 11.93 36.94 -3.97
CA ASN A 81 11.01 35.89 -3.53
C ASN A 81 11.46 34.52 -4.05
N VAL A 82 11.82 34.44 -5.32
CA VAL A 82 12.34 33.19 -5.92
C VAL A 82 13.59 32.71 -5.18
N TRP A 83 14.52 33.62 -4.85
CA TRP A 83 15.72 33.29 -4.10
C TRP A 83 15.40 32.82 -2.68
N TYR A 84 14.45 33.48 -2.02
CA TYR A 84 14.03 33.11 -0.68
C TYR A 84 13.38 31.72 -0.66
N GLU A 85 12.43 31.47 -1.55
CA GLU A 85 11.74 30.18 -1.68
C GLU A 85 12.69 29.05 -2.04
N LEU A 86 13.60 29.27 -2.97
CA LEU A 86 14.64 28.30 -3.34
C LEU A 86 15.57 28.00 -2.18
N GLY A 87 15.99 29.02 -1.42
CA GLY A 87 16.81 28.86 -0.23
C GLY A 87 16.12 28.06 0.85
N VAL A 88 14.82 28.34 1.09
CA VAL A 88 14.00 27.56 2.01
C VAL A 88 13.89 26.10 1.56
N ARG A 89 13.60 25.86 0.27
CA ARG A 89 13.56 24.48 -0.27
C ARG A 89 14.88 23.76 -0.05
N HIS A 90 16.00 24.41 -0.34
CA HIS A 90 17.34 23.84 -0.13
C HIS A 90 17.64 23.50 1.33
N ALA A 91 17.11 24.29 2.28
CA ALA A 91 17.24 24.03 3.72
C ALA A 91 16.35 22.91 4.22
N LEU A 92 15.17 22.72 3.61
CA LEU A 92 14.18 21.74 4.04
C LEU A 92 14.33 20.36 3.39
N ARG A 93 14.88 20.30 2.16
CA ARG A 93 14.95 19.08 1.37
C ARG A 93 16.30 18.97 0.66
N SER A 94 16.91 17.80 0.75
CA SER A 94 18.19 17.52 0.07
C SER A 94 18.03 17.29 -1.44
N ARG A 95 16.80 17.01 -1.90
CA ARG A 95 16.48 16.50 -3.24
C ARG A 95 15.27 17.18 -3.87
N GLY A 96 15.01 16.83 -5.15
CA GLY A 96 13.79 17.27 -5.84
C GLY A 96 13.81 18.77 -6.15
N VAL A 97 14.92 19.30 -6.67
CA VAL A 97 15.02 20.67 -7.18
C VAL A 97 15.51 20.65 -8.63
N VAL A 98 14.81 21.37 -9.51
CA VAL A 98 15.20 21.61 -10.89
C VAL A 98 15.28 23.12 -11.13
N LEU A 99 16.43 23.57 -11.63
CA LEU A 99 16.66 24.98 -11.96
C LEU A 99 16.57 25.19 -13.46
N ILE A 100 15.82 26.23 -13.86
CA ILE A 100 15.75 26.67 -15.25
C ILE A 100 16.09 28.16 -15.38
N SER A 101 16.55 28.56 -16.55
CA SER A 101 16.91 29.96 -16.82
C SER A 101 16.74 30.32 -18.29
N GLY A 102 16.01 31.40 -18.59
CA GLY A 102 15.83 31.96 -19.91
C GLY A 102 16.81 33.10 -20.19
N GLY A 103 17.57 32.99 -21.24
CA GLY A 103 18.38 34.11 -21.82
C GLY A 103 19.59 34.58 -21.01
N ARG A 104 19.60 34.43 -19.69
CA ARG A 104 20.63 34.97 -18.79
C ARG A 104 21.50 33.88 -18.19
N THR A 105 22.78 34.23 -17.97
CA THR A 105 23.64 33.46 -17.04
C THR A 105 23.55 34.12 -15.66
N PRO A 106 22.84 33.52 -14.68
CA PRO A 106 22.78 34.09 -13.33
C PRO A 106 24.20 34.22 -12.77
N LYS A 107 24.52 35.38 -12.19
CA LYS A 107 25.81 35.61 -11.52
C LYS A 107 25.78 35.25 -10.04
N ALA A 108 24.73 34.59 -9.57
CA ALA A 108 24.62 34.19 -8.16
C ALA A 108 25.72 33.17 -7.84
N PHE A 109 26.66 33.57 -7.01
CA PHE A 109 27.87 32.80 -6.66
C PHE A 109 27.53 31.45 -6.04
N ASP A 110 26.56 31.43 -5.13
CA ASP A 110 26.27 30.23 -4.33
C ASP A 110 25.60 29.08 -5.11
N ILE A 111 24.99 29.37 -6.27
CA ILE A 111 24.35 28.36 -7.13
C ILE A 111 25.01 28.26 -8.52
N TYR A 112 26.19 28.84 -8.67
CA TYR A 112 26.90 28.87 -9.96
C TYR A 112 27.23 27.47 -10.48
N THR A 113 27.55 26.54 -9.59
CA THR A 113 27.93 25.16 -9.92
C THR A 113 26.73 24.24 -10.16
N ASP A 114 25.51 24.68 -9.82
CA ASP A 114 24.32 23.86 -9.96
C ASP A 114 23.92 23.70 -11.43
N ARG A 115 23.55 22.47 -11.78
CA ARG A 115 23.01 22.19 -13.12
C ARG A 115 21.69 22.89 -13.32
N LYS A 116 21.62 23.69 -14.36
CA LYS A 116 20.40 24.39 -14.78
C LYS A 116 20.15 24.16 -16.26
N LEU A 117 18.88 24.01 -16.61
CA LEU A 117 18.44 23.99 -18.00
C LEU A 117 18.30 25.42 -18.50
N ARG A 118 18.93 25.74 -19.63
CA ARG A 118 18.70 26.99 -20.31
C ARG A 118 17.64 26.81 -21.38
N TYR A 119 16.65 27.69 -21.40
CA TYR A 119 15.64 27.74 -22.43
C TYR A 119 15.73 29.03 -23.25
N SER A 120 15.26 28.98 -24.48
CA SER A 120 15.39 30.04 -25.46
C SER A 120 14.20 31.00 -25.42
N LEU A 121 14.46 32.30 -25.50
CA LEU A 121 13.45 33.36 -25.56
C LEU A 121 13.55 34.16 -26.85
N ALA A 122 12.39 34.48 -27.43
CA ALA A 122 12.23 35.42 -28.51
C ALA A 122 11.13 36.43 -28.14
N ASN A 123 11.44 37.71 -28.11
CA ASN A 123 10.52 38.79 -27.72
C ASN A 123 9.85 38.56 -26.36
N GLY A 124 10.61 38.03 -25.39
CA GLY A 124 10.14 37.78 -24.00
C GLY A 124 9.27 36.55 -23.80
N VAL A 125 9.02 35.74 -24.80
CA VAL A 125 8.28 34.49 -24.74
C VAL A 125 9.18 33.31 -25.16
N PRO A 126 8.85 32.04 -24.81
CA PRO A 126 9.58 30.89 -25.33
C PRO A 126 9.67 30.92 -26.85
N ASP A 127 10.90 30.81 -27.38
CA ASP A 127 11.18 30.89 -28.80
C ASP A 127 10.45 29.78 -29.58
N PRO A 128 9.55 30.11 -30.53
CA PRO A 128 8.84 29.10 -31.30
C PRO A 128 9.74 28.13 -32.08
N ALA A 129 10.96 28.57 -32.45
CA ALA A 129 11.92 27.72 -33.14
C ALA A 129 12.58 26.67 -32.25
N HIS A 130 12.70 26.94 -30.94
CA HIS A 130 13.44 26.13 -30.00
C HIS A 130 12.57 25.50 -28.88
N VAL A 131 11.35 26.00 -28.66
CA VAL A 131 10.48 25.59 -27.52
C VAL A 131 10.23 24.10 -27.48
N LYS A 132 10.19 23.41 -28.62
CA LYS A 132 10.00 21.95 -28.66
C LYS A 132 11.21 21.19 -28.10
N ASP A 133 12.41 21.63 -28.43
CA ASP A 133 13.66 21.04 -27.98
C ASP A 133 13.91 21.35 -26.51
N ASP A 134 13.67 22.60 -26.10
CA ASP A 134 13.73 23.04 -24.70
C ASP A 134 12.75 22.26 -23.83
N LEU A 135 11.53 22.01 -24.31
CA LEU A 135 10.53 21.21 -23.64
C LEU A 135 10.98 19.76 -23.48
N ASN A 136 11.51 19.12 -24.51
CA ASN A 136 12.00 17.75 -24.45
C ASN A 136 13.19 17.63 -23.49
N ALA A 137 14.11 18.60 -23.49
CA ALA A 137 15.23 18.65 -22.57
C ALA A 137 14.76 18.82 -21.12
N LEU A 138 13.74 19.66 -20.89
CA LEU A 138 13.14 19.84 -19.57
C LEU A 138 12.45 18.56 -19.09
N VAL A 139 11.68 17.89 -19.94
CA VAL A 139 11.05 16.59 -19.62
C VAL A 139 12.11 15.55 -19.23
N ALA A 140 13.20 15.46 -19.99
CA ALA A 140 14.30 14.53 -19.67
C ALA A 140 14.94 14.83 -18.31
N MET A 141 15.16 16.12 -17.99
CA MET A 141 15.72 16.54 -16.71
C MET A 141 14.78 16.25 -15.54
N LEU A 142 13.48 16.54 -15.69
CA LEU A 142 12.44 16.25 -14.71
C LEU A 142 12.34 14.74 -14.44
N THR A 143 12.23 13.94 -15.49
CA THR A 143 12.14 12.49 -15.39
C THR A 143 13.39 11.88 -14.73
N SER A 144 14.58 12.32 -15.14
CA SER A 144 15.84 11.88 -14.53
C SER A 144 15.94 12.25 -13.04
N THR A 145 15.43 13.44 -12.66
CA THR A 145 15.43 13.88 -11.26
C THR A 145 14.49 13.03 -10.42
N MET A 146 13.31 12.70 -10.94
CA MET A 146 12.32 11.88 -10.24
C MET A 146 12.71 10.40 -10.17
N GLN A 147 13.36 9.86 -11.20
CA GLN A 147 13.77 8.45 -11.26
C GLN A 147 15.05 8.15 -10.48
N SER A 148 15.77 9.16 -10.06
CA SER A 148 16.99 9.00 -9.29
C SER A 148 16.66 8.61 -7.84
N TRP A 149 16.29 7.35 -7.63
CA TRP A 149 15.88 6.82 -6.32
C TRP A 149 16.99 6.81 -5.26
N ARG A 150 18.25 6.78 -5.66
CA ARG A 150 19.39 7.07 -4.77
C ARG A 150 19.60 8.57 -4.58
N GLY A 151 18.73 9.36 -5.14
CA GLY A 151 18.56 10.79 -5.09
C GLY A 151 19.88 11.51 -4.98
N ARG A 152 20.38 12.01 -6.11
CA ARG A 152 21.49 12.94 -6.06
C ARG A 152 21.07 14.08 -5.14
N THR A 153 21.83 14.30 -4.06
CA THR A 153 21.71 15.51 -3.26
C THR A 153 21.87 16.70 -4.19
N VAL A 154 20.84 17.49 -4.37
CA VAL A 154 20.84 18.65 -5.26
C VAL A 154 20.97 19.93 -4.44
N SER A 155 20.58 19.88 -3.17
CA SER A 155 20.72 21.01 -2.26
C SER A 155 22.20 21.27 -1.92
N PRO A 156 22.71 22.48 -2.15
CA PRO A 156 24.05 22.86 -1.71
C PRO A 156 24.20 22.78 -0.18
N VAL A 157 23.11 23.02 0.58
CA VAL A 157 23.11 22.92 2.05
C VAL A 157 23.52 21.52 2.48
N TYR A 158 22.89 20.47 1.99
CA TYR A 158 23.18 19.08 2.35
C TYR A 158 24.44 18.55 1.69
N THR A 159 24.86 19.14 0.58
CA THR A 159 26.16 18.80 -0.05
C THR A 159 27.33 19.32 0.78
N LEU A 160 27.21 20.54 1.31
CA LEU A 160 28.25 21.18 2.12
C LEU A 160 28.20 20.76 3.60
N LEU A 161 27.04 20.33 4.07
CA LEU A 161 26.78 19.85 5.43
C LEU A 161 26.28 18.39 5.39
N PRO A 162 27.14 17.41 5.06
CA PRO A 162 26.71 16.03 4.79
C PRO A 162 26.10 15.31 6.01
N ASN A 163 26.35 15.82 7.23
CA ASN A 163 25.79 15.28 8.47
C ASN A 163 24.49 15.97 8.90
N LEU A 164 24.00 16.94 8.12
CA LEU A 164 22.73 17.60 8.41
C LEU A 164 21.58 16.65 8.03
N GLU A 165 20.74 16.33 8.99
CA GLU A 165 19.52 15.54 8.75
C GLU A 165 18.40 16.41 8.18
N GLU A 166 17.65 15.89 7.20
CA GLU A 166 16.45 16.56 6.74
C GLU A 166 15.44 16.68 7.88
N PRO A 167 14.72 17.81 7.96
CA PRO A 167 13.62 17.93 8.90
C PRO A 167 12.62 16.78 8.69
N GLN A 168 12.37 16.02 9.74
CA GLN A 168 11.35 14.98 9.70
C GLN A 168 9.97 15.65 9.70
N TRP A 169 9.54 16.15 8.53
CA TRP A 169 8.30 16.90 8.35
C TRP A 169 7.07 16.14 8.87
N LYS A 170 7.12 14.80 8.89
CA LYS A 170 6.13 13.93 9.52
C LYS A 170 5.93 14.23 11.02
N LYS A 171 6.92 14.84 11.66
CA LYS A 171 6.86 15.28 13.07
C LYS A 171 6.51 16.76 13.22
N LEU A 172 6.54 17.54 12.14
CA LEU A 172 6.20 18.96 12.15
C LEU A 172 4.68 19.13 12.02
N ARG A 173 3.99 19.18 13.14
CA ARG A 173 2.54 19.43 13.19
C ARG A 173 2.27 20.92 13.41
N VAL A 174 2.56 21.77 12.43
CA VAL A 174 2.39 23.23 12.51
C VAL A 174 1.68 23.80 11.29
N GLY A 175 0.76 24.71 11.50
CA GLY A 175 0.04 25.43 10.44
C GLY A 175 -0.76 24.50 9.51
N GLY A 176 -0.78 24.78 8.22
CA GLY A 176 -1.47 23.99 7.18
C GLY A 176 -1.04 22.53 7.10
N VAL A 177 0.17 22.18 7.57
CA VAL A 177 0.60 20.78 7.72
C VAL A 177 -0.29 20.00 8.70
N CYS A 178 -0.94 20.67 9.66
CA CYS A 178 -1.92 20.03 10.54
C CYS A 178 -3.12 19.47 9.78
N GLU A 179 -3.65 20.19 8.80
CA GLU A 179 -4.81 19.78 8.01
C GLU A 179 -4.51 18.51 7.20
N TYR A 180 -3.29 18.40 6.65
CA TYR A 180 -2.85 17.17 5.97
C TYR A 180 -2.82 15.99 6.93
N TRP A 181 -2.29 16.18 8.14
CA TRP A 181 -2.24 15.12 9.14
C TRP A 181 -3.62 14.76 9.66
N GLU A 182 -4.50 15.74 9.88
CA GLU A 182 -5.89 15.49 10.29
C GLU A 182 -6.65 14.71 9.22
N SER A 183 -6.48 15.08 7.95
CA SER A 183 -7.03 14.36 6.82
C SER A 183 -6.50 12.94 6.73
N PHE A 184 -5.19 12.75 6.87
CA PHE A 184 -4.55 11.44 6.83
C PHE A 184 -4.92 10.57 8.03
N ASP A 185 -4.96 11.13 9.25
CA ASP A 185 -5.37 10.42 10.46
C ASP A 185 -6.87 10.07 10.41
N SER A 186 -7.71 10.94 9.84
CA SER A 186 -9.13 10.66 9.57
C SER A 186 -9.28 9.51 8.58
N TRP A 187 -8.50 9.53 7.48
CA TRP A 187 -8.47 8.45 6.50
C TRP A 187 -7.99 7.13 7.12
N LYS A 188 -6.93 7.14 7.93
CA LYS A 188 -6.45 5.95 8.64
C LYS A 188 -7.51 5.36 9.56
N ARG A 189 -8.25 6.21 10.30
CA ARG A 189 -9.33 5.74 11.17
C ARG A 189 -10.43 5.03 10.38
N ARG A 190 -10.82 5.57 9.21
CA ARG A 190 -11.80 4.94 8.31
C ARG A 190 -11.29 3.62 7.76
N LEU A 191 -10.03 3.57 7.33
CA LEU A 191 -9.39 2.34 6.87
C LEU A 191 -9.36 1.26 7.97
N GLU A 192 -9.01 1.63 9.19
CA GLU A 192 -8.97 0.72 10.32
C GLU A 192 -10.37 0.24 10.73
N GLN A 193 -11.37 1.12 10.67
CA GLN A 193 -12.77 0.75 10.88
C GLN A 193 -13.25 -0.24 9.82
N ALA A 194 -12.97 0.02 8.54
CA ALA A 194 -13.29 -0.89 7.44
C ALA A 194 -12.62 -2.28 7.65
N ARG A 195 -11.37 -2.29 8.10
CA ARG A 195 -10.66 -3.54 8.44
C ARG A 195 -11.34 -4.30 9.58
N ARG A 196 -11.70 -3.62 10.67
CA ARG A 196 -12.35 -4.26 11.84
C ARG A 196 -13.70 -4.87 11.49
N LEU A 197 -14.43 -4.23 10.58
CA LEU A 197 -15.75 -4.68 10.10
C LEU A 197 -15.66 -5.63 8.89
N ASP A 198 -14.45 -5.99 8.45
CA ASP A 198 -14.18 -6.84 7.28
C ASP A 198 -14.82 -6.31 5.97
N LEU A 199 -14.91 -4.98 5.84
CA LEU A 199 -15.48 -4.29 4.68
C LEU A 199 -14.41 -4.14 3.58
N LEU A 200 -14.15 -5.21 2.84
CA LEU A 200 -13.09 -5.25 1.84
C LEU A 200 -13.25 -4.19 0.74
N GLY A 201 -14.48 -3.97 0.28
CA GLY A 201 -14.78 -2.94 -0.73
C GLY A 201 -14.31 -1.56 -0.27
N ASP A 202 -14.63 -1.21 0.98
CA ASP A 202 -14.25 0.07 1.59
C ASP A 202 -12.73 0.19 1.74
N MET A 203 -12.04 -0.86 2.19
CA MET A 203 -10.57 -0.85 2.31
C MET A 203 -9.89 -0.57 0.97
N LEU A 204 -10.37 -1.17 -0.12
CA LEU A 204 -9.79 -1.01 -1.45
C LEU A 204 -10.09 0.37 -2.06
N VAL A 205 -11.29 0.91 -1.84
CA VAL A 205 -11.62 2.30 -2.23
C VAL A 205 -10.72 3.27 -1.49
N LEU A 206 -10.59 3.12 -0.16
CA LEU A 206 -9.71 3.97 0.65
C LEU A 206 -8.24 3.85 0.23
N ALA A 207 -7.78 2.66 -0.19
CA ALA A 207 -6.43 2.47 -0.73
C ALA A 207 -6.21 3.24 -2.05
N ASP A 208 -7.25 3.34 -2.90
CA ASP A 208 -7.20 4.13 -4.13
C ASP A 208 -7.26 5.65 -3.86
N GLU A 209 -7.86 6.05 -2.76
CA GLU A 209 -8.13 7.43 -2.36
C GLU A 209 -7.13 8.02 -1.37
N ALA A 210 -5.95 7.42 -1.17
CA ALA A 210 -4.99 7.95 -0.19
C ALA A 210 -4.90 9.50 -0.31
N PRO A 211 -5.31 10.24 0.75
CA PRO A 211 -5.90 11.57 0.62
C PRO A 211 -4.92 12.70 0.33
N VAL A 212 -3.63 12.43 0.43
CA VAL A 212 -2.58 13.44 0.23
C VAL A 212 -1.51 12.87 -0.66
N ALA A 213 -1.21 13.53 -1.78
CA ALA A 213 -0.20 13.07 -2.72
C ALA A 213 1.16 12.83 -2.03
N ALA A 214 1.56 13.73 -1.13
CA ALA A 214 2.81 13.64 -0.37
C ALA A 214 2.86 12.44 0.61
N LEU A 215 1.70 11.94 1.07
CA LEU A 215 1.59 10.80 2.01
C LEU A 215 1.09 9.53 1.31
N ARG A 216 1.11 9.51 0.00
CA ARG A 216 0.58 8.38 -0.77
C ARG A 216 1.36 7.09 -0.54
N GLY A 217 2.67 7.16 -0.42
CA GLY A 217 3.51 6.01 -0.11
C GLY A 217 3.12 5.37 1.22
N GLU A 218 2.98 6.20 2.25
CA GLU A 218 2.50 5.79 3.58
C GLU A 218 1.07 5.27 3.54
N GLY A 219 0.21 5.90 2.72
CA GLY A 219 -1.17 5.47 2.53
C GLY A 219 -1.26 4.07 1.94
N LEU A 220 -0.53 3.81 0.85
CA LEU A 220 -0.50 2.49 0.22
C LEU A 220 0.13 1.42 1.14
N LEU A 221 1.18 1.78 1.89
CA LEU A 221 1.74 0.89 2.91
C LEU A 221 0.72 0.59 4.01
N ALA A 222 0.00 1.59 4.52
CA ALA A 222 -1.02 1.40 5.55
C ALA A 222 -2.19 0.54 5.03
N ALA A 223 -2.64 0.77 3.79
CA ALA A 223 -3.69 -0.01 3.15
C ALA A 223 -3.24 -1.47 2.90
N GLY A 224 -2.02 -1.68 2.42
CA GLY A 224 -1.44 -3.01 2.27
C GLY A 224 -1.36 -3.75 3.60
N LYS A 225 -0.92 -3.09 4.68
CA LYS A 225 -0.93 -3.65 6.04
C LYS A 225 -2.34 -3.99 6.53
N ALA A 226 -3.33 -3.16 6.25
CA ALA A 226 -4.72 -3.41 6.63
C ALA A 226 -5.29 -4.64 5.90
N LEU A 227 -5.08 -4.73 4.58
CA LEU A 227 -5.48 -5.89 3.78
C LEU A 227 -4.80 -7.18 4.23
N ARG A 228 -3.49 -7.13 4.53
CA ARG A 228 -2.76 -8.29 5.08
C ARG A 228 -3.32 -8.72 6.44
N LYS A 229 -3.60 -7.78 7.33
CA LYS A 229 -4.22 -8.06 8.65
C LYS A 229 -5.62 -8.66 8.52
N ALA A 230 -6.30 -8.41 7.41
CA ALA A 230 -7.60 -9.02 7.06
C ALA A 230 -7.45 -10.33 6.26
N ASP A 231 -6.24 -10.90 6.16
CA ASP A 231 -5.89 -12.12 5.41
C ASP A 231 -6.14 -12.01 3.88
N ARG A 232 -6.08 -10.79 3.32
CA ARG A 232 -6.25 -10.52 1.88
C ARG A 232 -4.88 -10.31 1.20
N PHE A 233 -4.07 -11.36 1.19
CA PHE A 233 -2.64 -11.27 0.82
C PHE A 233 -2.40 -10.89 -0.64
N ALA A 234 -3.18 -11.39 -1.59
CA ALA A 234 -3.03 -11.05 -3.01
C ALA A 234 -3.38 -9.57 -3.27
N LEU A 235 -4.45 -9.07 -2.64
CA LEU A 235 -4.87 -7.67 -2.75
C LEU A 235 -3.90 -6.73 -2.01
N ALA A 236 -3.36 -7.20 -0.87
CA ALA A 236 -2.31 -6.48 -0.16
C ALA A 236 -1.05 -6.34 -1.03
N LEU A 237 -0.63 -7.41 -1.69
CA LEU A 237 0.52 -7.41 -2.59
C LEU A 237 0.32 -6.44 -3.77
N ASP A 238 -0.83 -6.49 -4.45
CA ASP A 238 -1.16 -5.55 -5.54
C ASP A 238 -1.12 -4.09 -5.06
N THR A 239 -1.68 -3.82 -3.87
CA THR A 239 -1.68 -2.48 -3.27
C THR A 239 -0.26 -1.99 -2.98
N LEU A 240 0.58 -2.85 -2.41
CA LEU A 240 1.98 -2.55 -2.10
C LEU A 240 2.84 -2.38 -3.37
N GLU A 241 2.60 -3.19 -4.42
CA GLU A 241 3.29 -3.04 -5.71
C GLU A 241 3.06 -1.64 -6.31
N ARG A 242 1.86 -1.11 -6.19
CA ARG A 242 1.53 0.26 -6.63
C ARG A 242 2.30 1.33 -5.85
N GLY A 243 2.65 1.04 -4.60
CA GLY A 243 3.46 1.94 -3.76
C GLY A 243 4.95 1.95 -4.11
N ARG A 244 5.47 0.87 -4.69
CA ARG A 244 6.91 0.69 -4.93
C ARG A 244 7.59 1.85 -5.67
N PRO A 245 7.08 2.35 -6.81
CA PRO A 245 7.70 3.48 -7.49
C PRO A 245 7.61 4.79 -6.71
N ILE A 246 6.61 4.92 -5.84
CA ILE A 246 6.36 6.15 -5.06
C ILE A 246 7.33 6.25 -3.89
N VAL A 247 7.61 5.13 -3.21
CA VAL A 247 8.49 5.10 -2.03
C VAL A 247 9.98 4.97 -2.38
N ALA A 248 10.32 4.88 -3.66
CA ALA A 248 11.70 4.63 -4.11
C ALA A 248 12.71 5.70 -3.62
N ALA A 249 12.26 6.91 -3.32
CA ALA A 249 13.08 8.00 -2.82
C ALA A 249 13.22 8.01 -1.27
N ASP A 250 12.45 7.20 -0.54
CA ASP A 250 12.47 7.09 0.93
C ASP A 250 12.93 5.67 1.30
N PRO A 251 14.21 5.46 1.66
CA PRO A 251 14.74 4.13 1.94
C PRO A 251 14.06 3.41 3.11
N GLU A 252 13.63 4.13 4.14
CA GLU A 252 12.96 3.53 5.30
C GLU A 252 11.56 3.05 4.92
N LEU A 253 10.80 3.90 4.24
CA LEU A 253 9.46 3.57 3.76
C LEU A 253 9.51 2.45 2.70
N GLN A 254 10.52 2.48 1.83
CA GLN A 254 10.79 1.42 0.84
C GLN A 254 11.06 0.09 1.52
N ALA A 255 11.93 0.05 2.54
CA ALA A 255 12.22 -1.15 3.28
C ALA A 255 10.99 -1.72 3.99
N ASP A 256 10.18 -0.87 4.62
CA ASP A 256 8.92 -1.27 5.26
C ASP A 256 7.93 -1.85 4.24
N LEU A 257 7.80 -1.24 3.07
CA LEU A 257 6.93 -1.71 2.00
C LEU A 257 7.39 -3.07 1.46
N LEU A 258 8.69 -3.23 1.20
CA LEU A 258 9.27 -4.49 0.72
C LEU A 258 9.13 -5.61 1.75
N ARG A 259 9.29 -5.33 3.05
CA ARG A 259 9.01 -6.32 4.12
C ARG A 259 7.56 -6.80 4.09
N GLU A 260 6.61 -5.90 3.95
CA GLU A 260 5.18 -6.26 3.87
C GLU A 260 4.86 -7.08 2.61
N GLN A 261 5.49 -6.76 1.47
CA GLN A 261 5.38 -7.58 0.24
C GLN A 261 5.92 -9.00 0.46
N GLY A 262 7.08 -9.13 1.08
CA GLY A 262 7.67 -10.43 1.41
C GLY A 262 6.77 -11.28 2.31
N ILE A 263 6.10 -10.65 3.31
CA ILE A 263 5.11 -11.34 4.16
C ILE A 263 3.93 -11.86 3.32
N CYS A 264 3.43 -11.05 2.40
CA CYS A 264 2.33 -11.46 1.51
C CYS A 264 2.75 -12.61 0.59
N LEU A 265 3.96 -12.56 0.01
CA LEU A 265 4.51 -13.61 -0.85
C LEU A 265 4.65 -14.94 -0.10
N GLU A 266 5.18 -14.92 1.12
CA GLU A 266 5.30 -16.11 1.98
C GLU A 266 3.93 -16.72 2.27
N ARG A 267 2.95 -15.90 2.66
CA ARG A 267 1.61 -16.37 2.96
C ARG A 267 0.92 -16.97 1.74
N LEU A 268 1.03 -16.33 0.59
CA LEU A 268 0.50 -16.86 -0.68
C LEU A 268 1.16 -18.17 -1.09
N ALA A 269 2.44 -18.37 -0.75
CA ALA A 269 3.14 -19.63 -0.99
C ALA A 269 2.64 -20.78 -0.10
N THR A 270 2.15 -20.48 1.12
CA THR A 270 1.72 -21.47 2.11
C THR A 270 0.21 -21.74 2.10
N LEU A 271 -0.60 -20.91 1.43
CA LEU A 271 -2.04 -21.11 1.32
C LEU A 271 -2.38 -22.34 0.45
N PRO A 272 -3.49 -23.04 0.77
CA PRO A 272 -4.01 -24.10 -0.09
C PRO A 272 -4.29 -23.61 -1.50
N PRO A 273 -4.13 -24.47 -2.52
CA PRO A 273 -4.51 -24.10 -3.89
C PRO A 273 -5.99 -23.75 -3.96
N GLY A 274 -6.32 -22.56 -4.44
CA GLY A 274 -7.69 -22.16 -4.77
C GLY A 274 -8.28 -20.95 -4.04
N ASP A 275 -7.78 -20.53 -2.88
CA ASP A 275 -8.46 -19.49 -2.08
C ASP A 275 -8.21 -18.05 -2.59
N GLU A 276 -6.99 -17.62 -2.77
CA GLU A 276 -6.67 -16.25 -3.26
C GLU A 276 -5.60 -16.26 -4.35
N ARG A 277 -5.19 -17.44 -4.83
CA ARG A 277 -4.15 -17.56 -5.84
C ARG A 277 -4.71 -17.14 -7.19
N TRP A 278 -4.29 -15.99 -7.62
CA TRP A 278 -4.39 -15.61 -9.01
C TRP A 278 -3.51 -16.53 -9.86
N GLU A 279 -3.46 -16.28 -11.16
CA GLU A 279 -2.71 -17.07 -12.17
C GLU A 279 -1.20 -17.23 -11.88
N PHE A 280 -0.69 -16.73 -10.78
CA PHE A 280 0.72 -16.77 -10.41
C PHE A 280 1.02 -17.89 -9.41
N THR A 281 2.07 -18.65 -9.69
CA THR A 281 2.64 -19.59 -8.70
C THR A 281 3.50 -18.82 -7.70
N TYR A 282 3.10 -18.83 -6.44
CA TYR A 282 3.87 -18.30 -5.33
C TYR A 282 4.68 -19.42 -4.68
N THR A 283 5.96 -19.18 -4.45
CA THR A 283 6.88 -20.14 -3.82
C THR A 283 7.59 -19.52 -2.64
N LEU A 284 8.00 -20.34 -1.67
CA LEU A 284 8.82 -19.88 -0.55
C LEU A 284 10.17 -19.32 -1.02
N ASP A 285 10.74 -19.89 -2.09
CA ASP A 285 12.00 -19.38 -2.66
C ASP A 285 11.83 -17.95 -3.19
N ARG A 286 10.71 -17.65 -3.86
CA ARG A 286 10.42 -16.27 -4.30
C ARG A 286 10.34 -15.30 -3.13
N ALA A 287 9.73 -15.70 -2.02
CA ALA A 287 9.68 -14.87 -0.82
C ALA A 287 11.08 -14.70 -0.19
N ARG A 288 11.88 -15.77 -0.15
CA ARG A 288 13.26 -15.74 0.35
C ARG A 288 14.15 -14.82 -0.48
N ASP A 289 14.09 -14.94 -1.81
CA ASP A 289 14.88 -14.12 -2.73
C ASP A 289 14.48 -12.64 -2.63
N HIS A 290 13.19 -12.36 -2.47
CA HIS A 290 12.69 -10.99 -2.24
C HIS A 290 13.31 -10.35 -0.99
N TYR A 291 13.36 -11.07 0.13
CA TYR A 291 14.00 -10.55 1.35
C TYR A 291 15.52 -10.44 1.22
N ARG A 292 16.19 -11.39 0.56
CA ARG A 292 17.64 -11.32 0.30
C ARG A 292 17.97 -10.11 -0.58
N GLN A 293 17.16 -9.84 -1.58
CA GLN A 293 17.31 -8.62 -2.39
C GLN A 293 17.16 -7.36 -1.53
N LEU A 294 16.17 -7.32 -0.63
CA LEU A 294 16.00 -6.20 0.30
C LEU A 294 17.25 -5.98 1.16
N LEU A 295 17.83 -7.04 1.73
CA LEU A 295 19.06 -6.97 2.53
C LEU A 295 20.26 -6.44 1.72
N ASN A 296 20.36 -6.83 0.45
CA ASN A 296 21.43 -6.37 -0.43
C ASN A 296 21.25 -4.91 -0.88
N ASP A 297 20.02 -4.52 -1.19
CA ASP A 297 19.72 -3.20 -1.73
C ASP A 297 19.73 -2.11 -0.64
N LEU A 298 19.39 -2.46 0.60
CA LEU A 298 19.27 -1.54 1.74
C LEU A 298 20.06 -2.06 2.98
N PRO A 299 21.39 -2.18 2.89
CA PRO A 299 22.21 -2.74 3.98
C PRO A 299 22.26 -1.85 5.23
N SER A 300 21.93 -0.56 5.10
CA SER A 300 21.88 0.40 6.20
C SER A 300 20.48 0.60 6.78
N ASP A 301 19.54 -0.32 6.47
CA ASP A 301 18.19 -0.26 7.03
C ASP A 301 18.24 -0.41 8.56
N PRO A 302 17.71 0.55 9.35
CA PRO A 302 17.72 0.47 10.81
C PRO A 302 16.93 -0.72 11.36
N LYS A 303 16.05 -1.32 10.54
CA LYS A 303 15.24 -2.50 10.88
C LYS A 303 15.76 -3.79 10.22
N ILE A 304 17.04 -3.86 9.92
CA ILE A 304 17.67 -5.01 9.25
C ILE A 304 17.46 -6.32 10.03
N ALA A 305 17.53 -6.28 11.37
CA ALA A 305 17.22 -7.40 12.25
C ALA A 305 15.88 -8.03 11.94
N LYS A 306 14.84 -7.19 11.80
CA LYS A 306 13.49 -7.66 11.44
C LYS A 306 13.46 -8.38 10.09
N THR A 307 14.25 -7.93 9.12
CA THR A 307 14.34 -8.59 7.80
C THR A 307 15.05 -9.94 7.90
N LEU A 308 16.11 -10.05 8.72
CA LEU A 308 16.79 -11.32 9.01
C LEU A 308 15.83 -12.35 9.61
N GLY A 309 15.04 -11.95 10.61
CA GLY A 309 14.01 -12.81 11.20
C GLY A 309 12.92 -13.24 10.20
N LEU A 310 12.57 -12.39 9.23
CA LEU A 310 11.64 -12.76 8.16
C LEU A 310 12.23 -13.77 7.17
N VAL A 311 13.53 -13.71 6.86
CA VAL A 311 14.23 -14.76 6.09
C VAL A 311 14.20 -16.08 6.88
N ALA A 312 14.57 -16.04 8.17
CA ALA A 312 14.55 -17.21 9.05
C ALA A 312 13.14 -17.84 9.12
N ARG A 313 12.09 -17.01 9.10
CA ARG A 313 10.71 -17.50 9.05
C ARG A 313 10.40 -18.26 7.76
N VAL A 314 10.87 -17.79 6.62
CA VAL A 314 10.73 -18.50 5.34
C VAL A 314 11.48 -19.82 5.39
N ASP A 315 12.70 -19.85 5.96
CA ASP A 315 13.49 -21.08 6.10
C ASP A 315 12.79 -22.08 7.06
N LYS A 316 12.20 -21.59 8.15
CA LYS A 316 11.34 -22.40 9.03
C LYS A 316 10.14 -22.99 8.26
N GLN A 317 9.45 -22.20 7.44
CA GLN A 317 8.32 -22.69 6.65
C GLN A 317 8.76 -23.72 5.60
N ALA A 318 9.93 -23.54 4.98
CA ALA A 318 10.50 -24.51 4.06
C ALA A 318 10.79 -25.85 4.77
N TRP A 319 11.36 -25.83 5.98
CA TRP A 319 11.55 -27.02 6.80
C TRP A 319 10.22 -27.70 7.13
N ILE A 320 9.21 -26.93 7.58
CA ILE A 320 7.87 -27.44 7.91
C ILE A 320 7.22 -28.12 6.68
N ALA A 321 7.33 -27.53 5.49
CA ALA A 321 6.71 -28.03 4.28
C ALA A 321 7.22 -29.42 3.84
N LEU A 322 8.45 -29.80 4.25
CA LEU A 322 9.03 -31.09 3.90
C LEU A 322 8.47 -32.27 4.71
N TRP A 323 8.01 -32.04 5.91
CA TRP A 323 7.53 -33.10 6.80
C TRP A 323 6.05 -32.99 7.16
N ARG A 324 5.45 -31.78 7.12
CA ARG A 324 4.04 -31.58 7.45
C ARG A 324 3.15 -31.97 6.28
N ASN A 325 2.50 -33.14 6.40
CA ASN A 325 1.45 -33.58 5.50
C ASN A 325 0.35 -34.24 6.35
N ASP A 326 -0.90 -33.85 6.12
CA ASP A 326 -2.05 -34.34 6.90
C ASP A 326 -2.23 -35.86 6.82
N SER A 327 -1.82 -36.46 5.71
CA SER A 327 -1.86 -37.91 5.49
C SER A 327 -0.73 -38.69 6.17
N THR A 328 0.27 -38.00 6.75
CA THR A 328 1.46 -38.65 7.34
C THR A 328 1.24 -38.89 8.84
N PRO A 329 1.44 -40.13 9.36
CA PRO A 329 1.36 -40.43 10.81
C PRO A 329 2.34 -39.58 11.63
N PRO A 330 2.00 -39.24 12.90
CA PRO A 330 2.83 -38.36 13.74
C PRO A 330 4.29 -38.84 13.90
N GLU A 331 4.52 -40.15 14.06
CA GLU A 331 5.88 -40.70 14.18
C GLU A 331 6.71 -40.48 12.90
N GLN A 332 6.09 -40.65 11.74
CA GLN A 332 6.78 -40.39 10.48
C GLN A 332 7.04 -38.90 10.27
N ARG A 333 6.14 -38.00 10.71
CA ARG A 333 6.38 -36.56 10.71
C ARG A 333 7.62 -36.22 11.52
N ARG A 334 7.71 -36.78 12.74
CA ARG A 334 8.86 -36.57 13.62
C ARG A 334 10.17 -37.07 12.99
N GLN A 335 10.16 -38.27 12.41
CA GLN A 335 11.33 -38.83 11.74
C GLN A 335 11.80 -37.95 10.57
N ARG A 336 10.90 -37.51 9.70
CA ARG A 336 11.23 -36.61 8.59
C ARG A 336 11.74 -35.25 9.09
N ALA A 337 11.16 -34.70 10.15
CA ALA A 337 11.62 -33.44 10.75
C ALA A 337 13.08 -33.57 11.26
N ILE A 338 13.49 -34.76 11.75
CA ILE A 338 14.87 -35.08 12.17
C ILE A 338 15.79 -35.20 10.94
N GLU A 339 15.33 -35.86 9.86
CA GLU A 339 16.10 -36.01 8.63
C GLU A 339 16.46 -34.66 8.03
N GLU A 340 15.54 -33.67 8.10
CA GLU A 340 15.71 -32.31 7.59
C GLU A 340 16.34 -31.33 8.62
N LYS A 341 17.12 -31.85 9.58
CA LYS A 341 17.74 -31.05 10.65
C LYS A 341 18.63 -29.90 10.16
N ALA A 342 19.20 -30.01 8.97
CA ALA A 342 20.04 -28.97 8.38
C ALA A 342 19.25 -27.68 8.10
N LEU A 343 18.03 -27.79 7.54
CA LEU A 343 17.15 -26.63 7.33
C LEU A 343 16.62 -26.06 8.64
N LEU A 344 16.34 -26.92 9.62
CA LEU A 344 15.98 -26.46 10.96
C LEU A 344 17.10 -25.61 11.58
N GLN A 345 18.38 -26.05 11.41
CA GLN A 345 19.53 -25.28 11.91
C GLN A 345 19.65 -23.93 11.19
N VAL A 346 19.49 -23.90 9.86
CA VAL A 346 19.50 -22.63 9.09
C VAL A 346 18.45 -21.64 9.61
N ALA A 347 17.24 -22.11 9.91
CA ALA A 347 16.21 -21.23 10.48
C ALA A 347 16.59 -20.73 11.89
N ILE A 348 17.18 -21.58 12.73
CA ILE A 348 17.65 -21.18 14.08
C ILE A 348 18.74 -20.11 13.96
N ASP A 349 19.75 -20.34 13.12
CA ASP A 349 20.88 -19.43 12.94
C ASP A 349 20.41 -18.08 12.40
N GLY A 350 19.43 -18.09 11.49
CA GLY A 350 18.83 -16.86 10.97
C GLY A 350 18.12 -16.04 12.04
N TYR A 351 17.31 -16.68 12.90
CA TYR A 351 16.66 -15.99 14.02
C TYR A 351 17.67 -15.51 15.08
N LEU A 352 18.68 -16.30 15.38
CA LEU A 352 19.75 -15.88 16.30
C LEU A 352 20.48 -14.66 15.75
N SER A 353 20.84 -14.66 14.47
CA SER A 353 21.49 -13.52 13.82
C SER A 353 20.61 -12.25 13.89
N GLY A 354 19.31 -12.36 13.70
CA GLY A 354 18.38 -11.23 13.87
C GLY A 354 18.35 -10.71 15.31
N PHE A 355 18.32 -11.63 16.29
CA PHE A 355 18.29 -11.29 17.71
C PHE A 355 19.63 -10.72 18.22
N GLU A 356 20.76 -11.17 17.67
CA GLU A 356 22.08 -10.62 17.98
C GLU A 356 22.25 -9.18 17.47
N VAL A 357 21.67 -8.87 16.31
CA VAL A 357 21.69 -7.51 15.75
C VAL A 357 20.76 -6.57 16.56
N ASP A 358 19.60 -7.05 16.99
CA ASP A 358 18.66 -6.29 17.83
C ASP A 358 18.13 -7.18 18.98
N PRO A 359 18.78 -7.17 20.15
CA PRO A 359 18.30 -7.92 21.32
C PRO A 359 16.94 -7.45 21.85
N GLY A 360 16.43 -6.30 21.41
CA GLY A 360 15.07 -5.83 21.69
C GLY A 360 13.99 -6.50 20.82
N ASN A 361 14.38 -7.22 19.79
CA ASN A 361 13.47 -7.93 18.89
C ASN A 361 13.07 -9.29 19.48
N PHE A 362 12.15 -9.26 20.44
CA PHE A 362 11.63 -10.46 21.12
C PHE A 362 11.04 -11.52 20.17
N TYR A 363 10.60 -11.11 18.96
CA TYR A 363 10.07 -12.04 17.96
C TYR A 363 11.14 -13.04 17.49
N ASP A 364 12.35 -12.57 17.17
CA ASP A 364 13.43 -13.44 16.73
C ASP A 364 13.93 -14.30 17.88
N GLY A 365 14.06 -13.72 19.09
CA GLY A 365 14.45 -14.45 20.30
C GLY A 365 13.54 -15.62 20.62
N ILE A 366 12.21 -15.42 20.62
CA ILE A 366 11.26 -16.49 20.94
C ILE A 366 11.19 -17.57 19.85
N ASN A 367 11.30 -17.18 18.56
CA ASN A 367 11.32 -18.16 17.48
C ASN A 367 12.58 -19.02 17.51
N ALA A 368 13.76 -18.42 17.75
CA ALA A 368 15.00 -19.18 17.95
C ALA A 368 14.86 -20.16 19.14
N LEU A 369 14.40 -19.67 20.26
CA LEU A 369 14.22 -20.48 21.48
C LEU A 369 13.23 -21.65 21.26
N THR A 370 12.11 -21.39 20.58
CA THR A 370 11.12 -22.43 20.26
C THR A 370 11.73 -23.55 19.42
N LEU A 371 12.49 -23.18 18.37
CA LEU A 371 13.14 -24.18 17.51
C LEU A 371 14.28 -24.91 18.24
N LEU A 372 14.99 -24.26 19.15
CA LEU A 372 15.98 -24.93 20.04
C LEU A 372 15.32 -25.93 20.97
N HIS A 373 14.19 -25.59 21.58
CA HIS A 373 13.42 -26.54 22.39
C HIS A 373 12.89 -27.72 21.56
N LEU A 374 12.49 -27.48 20.30
CA LEU A 374 12.17 -28.56 19.37
C LEU A 374 13.39 -29.45 19.07
N GLN A 375 14.59 -28.87 18.87
CA GLN A 375 15.80 -29.70 18.71
C GLN A 375 16.05 -30.60 19.93
N VAL A 376 15.83 -30.09 21.15
CA VAL A 376 15.93 -30.91 22.37
C VAL A 376 14.90 -32.04 22.34
N HIS A 377 13.65 -31.74 22.06
CA HIS A 377 12.54 -32.71 21.98
C HIS A 377 12.79 -33.80 20.92
N LEU A 378 13.38 -33.42 19.78
CA LEU A 378 13.73 -34.33 18.69
C LEU A 378 15.03 -35.14 18.96
N GLY A 379 15.72 -34.88 20.07
CA GLY A 379 16.99 -35.55 20.42
C GLY A 379 18.21 -35.05 19.63
N LEU A 380 18.11 -33.88 19.00
CA LEU A 380 19.16 -33.27 18.21
C LEU A 380 20.09 -32.35 19.03
N ARG A 381 19.68 -31.99 20.23
CA ARG A 381 20.40 -31.07 21.14
C ARG A 381 20.26 -31.53 22.59
N PRO A 382 21.28 -31.35 23.44
CA PRO A 382 21.14 -31.68 24.86
C PRO A 382 20.24 -30.66 25.60
N ALA A 383 19.43 -31.12 26.52
CA ALA A 383 18.56 -30.25 27.34
C ALA A 383 19.33 -29.33 28.28
N THR A 384 20.60 -29.63 28.52
CA THR A 384 21.51 -28.86 29.38
C THR A 384 22.27 -27.75 28.64
N ASP A 385 21.93 -27.49 27.36
CA ASP A 385 22.57 -26.42 26.60
C ASP A 385 22.33 -25.06 27.28
N PRO A 386 23.41 -24.34 27.69
CA PRO A 386 23.27 -23.06 28.38
C PRO A 386 22.60 -21.96 27.53
N LEU A 387 22.64 -22.11 26.23
CA LEU A 387 21.98 -21.17 25.29
C LEU A 387 20.47 -21.08 25.54
N LEU A 388 19.82 -22.19 25.91
CA LEU A 388 18.39 -22.22 26.22
C LEU A 388 18.02 -21.28 27.37
N VAL A 389 18.76 -21.34 28.47
CA VAL A 389 18.49 -20.50 29.66
C VAL A 389 18.82 -19.04 29.38
N MET A 390 19.94 -18.79 28.71
CA MET A 390 20.36 -17.42 28.36
C MET A 390 19.35 -16.75 27.41
N LEU A 391 18.93 -17.44 26.38
CA LEU A 391 18.00 -16.90 25.39
C LEU A 391 16.58 -16.74 25.96
N ALA A 392 16.13 -17.64 26.84
CA ALA A 392 14.86 -17.52 27.54
C ALA A 392 14.80 -16.25 28.40
N GLY A 393 15.86 -15.96 29.16
CA GLY A 393 15.98 -14.73 29.95
C GLY A 393 15.99 -13.48 29.10
N ALA A 394 16.77 -13.47 28.02
CA ALA A 394 16.88 -12.33 27.11
C ALA A 394 15.55 -12.06 26.36
N ALA A 395 14.90 -13.10 25.83
CA ALA A 395 13.61 -12.97 25.13
C ALA A 395 12.50 -12.51 26.10
N ARG A 396 12.49 -12.99 27.35
CA ARG A 396 11.54 -12.53 28.39
C ARG A 396 11.73 -11.05 28.67
N PHE A 397 12.96 -10.60 28.92
CA PHE A 397 13.25 -9.19 29.20
C PHE A 397 12.84 -8.29 28.02
N ALA A 398 13.17 -8.68 26.78
CA ALA A 398 12.78 -7.95 25.58
C ALA A 398 11.26 -7.85 25.42
N ALA A 399 10.53 -8.96 25.66
CA ALA A 399 9.05 -8.99 25.60
C ALA A 399 8.41 -8.12 26.69
N GLU A 400 8.90 -8.18 27.94
CA GLU A 400 8.41 -7.33 29.03
C GLU A 400 8.65 -5.84 28.75
N ALA A 401 9.78 -5.49 28.14
CA ALA A 401 10.04 -4.13 27.67
C ALA A 401 9.07 -3.74 26.52
N GLY A 402 8.79 -4.65 25.59
CA GLY A 402 7.82 -4.48 24.52
C GLY A 402 6.41 -4.22 25.02
N CYS A 403 5.97 -4.89 26.10
CA CYS A 403 4.65 -4.66 26.72
C CYS A 403 4.45 -3.22 27.23
N LYS A 404 5.52 -2.48 27.49
CA LYS A 404 5.50 -1.11 28.03
C LYS A 404 5.58 -0.04 26.95
N ARG A 405 5.85 -0.40 25.70
CA ARG A 405 5.89 0.55 24.57
C ARG A 405 4.47 1.01 24.25
N ARG A 406 4.30 2.32 24.05
CA ARG A 406 2.97 2.92 23.79
C ARG A 406 2.65 3.11 22.31
N ASP A 407 3.64 3.03 21.47
CA ASP A 407 3.62 3.32 20.03
C ASP A 407 3.47 2.06 19.16
N GLU A 408 3.55 0.88 19.76
CA GLU A 408 3.40 -0.41 19.09
C GLU A 408 2.21 -1.21 19.65
N ASP A 409 1.66 -2.11 18.81
CA ASP A 409 0.64 -3.09 19.24
C ASP A 409 1.29 -4.06 20.23
N PRO A 410 0.88 -4.08 21.51
CA PRO A 410 1.52 -4.90 22.53
C PRO A 410 1.20 -6.39 22.38
N PHE A 411 0.29 -6.79 21.50
CA PHE A 411 -0.20 -8.16 21.37
C PHE A 411 0.95 -9.17 21.25
N PHE A 412 1.90 -8.94 20.31
CA PHE A 412 2.99 -9.90 20.09
C PHE A 412 3.97 -10.00 21.26
N ALA A 413 4.14 -8.92 22.03
CA ALA A 413 4.95 -8.97 23.25
C ALA A 413 4.29 -9.86 24.32
N PHE A 414 2.98 -9.74 24.54
CA PHE A 414 2.22 -10.62 25.43
C PHE A 414 2.17 -12.06 24.91
N ALA A 415 2.02 -12.27 23.60
CA ALA A 415 2.07 -13.59 22.99
C ALA A 415 3.45 -14.26 23.18
N THR A 416 4.54 -13.49 23.08
CA THR A 416 5.90 -14.00 23.37
C THR A 416 6.05 -14.47 24.82
N LEU A 417 5.48 -13.74 25.78
CA LEU A 417 5.45 -14.20 27.18
C LEU A 417 4.63 -15.49 27.33
N ALA A 418 3.53 -15.62 26.59
CA ALA A 418 2.73 -16.85 26.60
C ALA A 418 3.49 -18.02 25.95
N ASP A 419 4.20 -17.80 24.85
CA ASP A 419 5.07 -18.82 24.24
C ASP A 419 6.16 -19.30 25.21
N LEU A 420 6.78 -18.40 25.99
CA LEU A 420 7.73 -18.77 27.03
C LEU A 420 7.11 -19.68 28.07
N GLU A 421 5.86 -19.43 28.51
CA GLU A 421 5.14 -20.32 29.42
C GLU A 421 4.81 -21.68 28.77
N VAL A 422 4.53 -21.71 27.46
CA VAL A 422 4.36 -22.98 26.72
C VAL A 422 5.65 -23.79 26.72
N LEU A 423 6.80 -23.14 26.55
CA LEU A 423 8.10 -23.84 26.48
C LEU A 423 8.56 -24.37 27.85
N THR A 424 8.33 -23.62 28.93
CA THR A 424 8.95 -23.91 30.25
C THR A 424 7.99 -23.91 31.42
N GLY A 425 6.78 -23.35 31.30
CA GLY A 425 5.79 -23.22 32.38
C GLY A 425 4.80 -24.40 32.47
N SER A 426 3.66 -24.18 33.12
CA SER A 426 2.55 -25.14 33.24
C SER A 426 1.46 -24.86 32.19
N ALA A 427 0.52 -25.80 32.02
CA ALA A 427 -0.65 -25.62 31.18
C ALA A 427 -1.54 -24.44 31.64
N GLU A 428 -1.63 -24.23 32.96
CA GLU A 428 -2.39 -23.15 33.57
C GLU A 428 -1.72 -21.81 33.26
N SER A 429 -0.40 -21.67 33.52
CA SER A 429 0.33 -20.41 33.26
C SER A 429 0.34 -20.03 31.77
N ALA A 430 0.52 -21.01 30.88
CA ALA A 430 0.47 -20.80 29.43
C ALA A 430 -0.92 -20.34 28.96
N THR A 431 -1.98 -20.99 29.47
CA THR A 431 -3.37 -20.64 29.13
C THR A 431 -3.74 -19.23 29.61
N GLU A 432 -3.34 -18.88 30.85
CA GLU A 432 -3.58 -17.55 31.42
C GLU A 432 -2.84 -16.46 30.63
N ALA A 433 -1.58 -16.69 30.29
CA ALA A 433 -0.77 -15.77 29.50
C ALA A 433 -1.38 -15.55 28.11
N TYR A 434 -1.88 -16.61 27.44
CA TYR A 434 -2.58 -16.44 26.15
C TYR A 434 -3.92 -15.72 26.30
N ARG A 435 -4.68 -15.92 27.37
CA ARG A 435 -5.89 -15.12 27.64
C ARG A 435 -5.53 -13.66 27.83
N ALA A 436 -4.45 -13.34 28.54
CA ALA A 436 -3.98 -11.97 28.72
C ALA A 436 -3.53 -11.33 27.40
N ALA A 437 -2.87 -12.08 26.50
CA ALA A 437 -2.53 -11.63 25.16
C ALA A 437 -3.80 -11.38 24.32
N CYS A 438 -4.73 -12.32 24.31
CA CYS A 438 -6.00 -12.21 23.59
C CYS A 438 -6.86 -11.03 24.05
N ALA A 439 -6.82 -10.65 25.31
CA ALA A 439 -7.54 -9.48 25.82
C ALA A 439 -7.03 -8.14 25.24
N ARG A 440 -5.86 -8.16 24.59
CA ARG A 440 -5.19 -6.97 24.02
C ARG A 440 -5.13 -6.98 22.48
N HIS A 441 -5.68 -8.02 21.84
CA HIS A 441 -5.74 -8.06 20.39
C HIS A 441 -6.73 -7.01 19.84
N ASP A 442 -6.35 -6.35 18.78
CA ASP A 442 -7.19 -5.36 18.09
C ASP A 442 -7.90 -6.00 16.89
N SER A 443 -8.72 -7.03 17.11
CA SER A 443 -9.40 -7.82 16.07
C SER A 443 -8.47 -8.27 14.92
N ASN A 444 -7.18 -8.44 15.22
CA ASN A 444 -6.14 -8.81 14.27
C ASN A 444 -6.10 -10.33 14.09
N ARG A 445 -6.95 -10.86 13.20
CA ARG A 445 -7.02 -12.29 12.90
C ARG A 445 -5.69 -12.88 12.46
N PHE A 446 -4.91 -12.12 11.69
CA PHE A 446 -3.58 -12.55 11.23
C PHE A 446 -2.64 -12.85 12.42
N ALA A 447 -2.62 -12.00 13.44
CA ALA A 447 -1.76 -12.18 14.60
C ALA A 447 -2.17 -13.43 15.41
N LEU A 448 -3.48 -13.60 15.68
CA LEU A 448 -4.01 -14.77 16.37
C LEU A 448 -3.74 -16.08 15.61
N ARG A 449 -3.94 -16.10 14.30
CA ARG A 449 -3.62 -17.26 13.46
C ARG A 449 -2.12 -17.56 13.46
N SER A 450 -1.26 -16.54 13.43
CA SER A 450 0.19 -16.75 13.49
C SER A 450 0.62 -17.42 14.78
N CYS A 451 0.06 -17.01 15.92
CA CYS A 451 0.32 -17.68 17.21
C CYS A 451 -0.23 -19.11 17.22
N ARG A 452 -1.45 -19.33 16.74
CA ARG A 452 -2.03 -20.67 16.64
C ARG A 452 -1.18 -21.59 15.75
N ASP A 453 -0.72 -21.11 14.60
CA ASP A 453 0.10 -21.89 13.66
C ASP A 453 1.47 -22.25 14.27
N GLN A 454 2.02 -21.38 15.13
CA GLN A 454 3.23 -21.66 15.90
C GLN A 454 2.99 -22.78 16.93
N LEU A 455 1.89 -22.73 17.68
CA LEU A 455 1.52 -23.78 18.61
C LEU A 455 1.18 -25.10 17.88
N GLN A 456 0.56 -25.03 16.71
CA GLN A 456 0.26 -26.19 15.88
C GLN A 456 1.54 -26.90 15.42
N LEU A 457 2.61 -26.13 15.13
CA LEU A 457 3.93 -26.71 14.86
C LEU A 457 4.42 -27.60 16.02
N LEU A 458 4.25 -27.12 17.25
CA LEU A 458 4.64 -27.86 18.46
C LEU A 458 3.78 -29.12 18.65
N ALA A 459 2.46 -28.97 18.45
CA ALA A 459 1.51 -30.09 18.56
C ALA A 459 1.77 -31.19 17.52
N ASP A 460 2.06 -30.81 16.25
CA ASP A 460 2.32 -31.75 15.15
C ASP A 460 3.55 -32.64 15.40
N LEU A 461 4.50 -32.16 16.19
CA LEU A 461 5.70 -32.91 16.60
C LEU A 461 5.57 -33.56 18.00
N GLY A 462 4.41 -33.41 18.68
CA GLY A 462 4.14 -33.98 19.99
C GLY A 462 4.90 -33.29 21.11
N PHE A 463 5.28 -32.03 20.97
CA PHE A 463 5.96 -31.27 22.02
C PHE A 463 4.98 -30.84 23.10
N ARG A 464 5.13 -31.32 24.34
CA ARG A 464 4.36 -30.92 25.53
C ARG A 464 2.85 -30.79 25.26
N ALA A 465 2.23 -31.83 24.69
CA ALA A 465 0.82 -31.80 24.25
C ALA A 465 -0.14 -31.30 25.34
N GLU A 466 0.13 -31.69 26.61
CA GLU A 466 -0.65 -31.29 27.79
C GLU A 466 -0.66 -29.78 28.06
N VAL A 467 0.34 -29.04 27.54
CA VAL A 467 0.45 -27.57 27.64
C VAL A 467 -0.02 -26.88 26.35
N VAL A 468 0.35 -27.45 25.21
CA VAL A 468 0.12 -26.83 23.88
C VAL A 468 -1.37 -26.87 23.47
N GLU A 469 -2.06 -28.02 23.69
CA GLU A 469 -3.45 -28.17 23.28
C GLU A 469 -4.42 -27.18 23.95
N PRO A 470 -4.35 -26.93 25.29
CA PRO A 470 -5.17 -25.90 25.94
C PRO A 470 -4.90 -24.49 25.44
N ALA A 471 -3.64 -24.17 25.09
CA ALA A 471 -3.27 -22.88 24.52
C ALA A 471 -3.87 -22.70 23.12
N ILE A 472 -3.81 -23.74 22.27
CA ILE A 472 -4.48 -23.75 20.95
C ILE A 472 -6.00 -23.55 21.08
N ALA A 473 -6.63 -24.26 22.04
CA ALA A 473 -8.06 -24.13 22.28
C ALA A 473 -8.45 -22.70 22.66
N THR A 474 -7.64 -22.01 23.46
CA THR A 474 -7.84 -20.61 23.85
C THR A 474 -7.83 -19.68 22.63
N LEU A 475 -6.83 -19.83 21.74
CA LEU A 475 -6.75 -19.03 20.50
C LEU A 475 -7.91 -19.32 19.54
N ASN A 476 -8.28 -20.60 19.38
CA ASN A 476 -9.40 -21.00 18.51
C ASN A 476 -10.73 -20.43 19.01
N GLN A 477 -10.97 -20.36 20.31
CA GLN A 477 -12.18 -19.76 20.88
C GLN A 477 -12.29 -18.26 20.50
N VAL A 478 -11.16 -17.52 20.53
CA VAL A 478 -11.15 -16.11 20.14
C VAL A 478 -11.31 -15.95 18.63
N LEU A 479 -10.60 -16.75 17.84
CA LEU A 479 -10.74 -16.74 16.37
C LEU A 479 -12.17 -17.01 15.91
N GLN A 480 -12.87 -17.98 16.53
CA GLN A 480 -14.27 -18.29 16.25
C GLN A 480 -15.21 -17.12 16.55
N ARG A 481 -14.91 -16.31 17.58
CA ARG A 481 -15.70 -15.09 17.88
C ARG A 481 -15.49 -13.98 16.85
N LEU A 482 -14.31 -13.96 16.21
CA LEU A 482 -13.95 -12.97 15.19
C LEU A 482 -14.36 -13.39 13.78
N GLU A 483 -14.84 -14.63 13.59
CA GLU A 483 -15.35 -15.05 12.28
C GLU A 483 -16.63 -14.26 11.95
N PRO A 484 -16.71 -13.63 10.76
CA PRO A 484 -17.91 -12.91 10.35
C PRO A 484 -19.09 -13.90 10.28
N GLY A 485 -20.10 -13.71 11.11
CA GLY A 485 -21.36 -14.43 10.94
C GLY A 485 -21.83 -15.36 12.05
N ARG A 486 -21.33 -15.24 13.30
CA ARG A 486 -21.82 -16.13 14.38
C ARG A 486 -22.70 -15.51 15.46
N GLU A 487 -22.89 -14.20 15.54
CA GLU A 487 -23.90 -13.64 16.46
C GLU A 487 -24.65 -12.46 15.79
N GLY A 488 -25.90 -12.69 15.46
CA GLY A 488 -26.94 -11.65 15.37
C GLY A 488 -27.13 -10.93 14.04
N SER A 489 -26.34 -11.16 13.00
CA SER A 489 -26.73 -10.73 11.66
C SER A 489 -27.28 -11.91 10.87
N ALA A 490 -28.56 -11.83 10.56
CA ALA A 490 -29.17 -12.71 9.57
C ALA A 490 -28.31 -12.70 8.30
N ASP A 491 -27.95 -13.90 7.84
CA ASP A 491 -27.32 -14.19 6.56
C ASP A 491 -25.85 -13.77 6.35
N THR A 492 -24.95 -14.66 6.72
CA THR A 492 -23.67 -14.78 6.02
C THR A 492 -23.91 -15.32 4.62
N TRP A 493 -24.42 -14.44 3.76
CA TRP A 493 -24.60 -14.75 2.36
C TRP A 493 -23.24 -14.96 1.70
N LYS A 494 -22.90 -16.22 1.41
CA LYS A 494 -21.73 -16.60 0.61
C LYS A 494 -22.23 -17.04 -0.76
N PRO A 495 -22.30 -16.14 -1.75
CA PRO A 495 -22.77 -16.51 -3.07
C PRO A 495 -21.79 -17.47 -3.74
N ASP A 496 -22.31 -18.42 -4.50
CA ASP A 496 -21.51 -19.29 -5.36
C ASP A 496 -20.98 -18.53 -6.58
N GLN A 497 -21.69 -17.49 -6.99
CA GLN A 497 -21.37 -16.62 -8.11
C GLN A 497 -21.84 -15.18 -7.85
N VAL A 498 -21.01 -14.20 -8.22
CA VAL A 498 -21.34 -12.78 -8.21
C VAL A 498 -21.34 -12.25 -9.62
N LEU A 499 -22.44 -11.66 -10.04
CA LEU A 499 -22.58 -11.04 -11.35
C LEU A 499 -22.47 -9.52 -11.18
N LEU A 500 -21.50 -8.93 -11.86
CA LEU A 500 -21.34 -7.49 -11.94
C LEU A 500 -21.71 -7.04 -13.36
N PHE A 501 -22.64 -6.11 -13.46
CA PHE A 501 -23.14 -5.59 -14.74
C PHE A 501 -22.70 -4.15 -14.93
N SER A 502 -22.28 -3.81 -16.14
CA SER A 502 -22.11 -2.44 -16.58
C SER A 502 -22.75 -2.25 -17.94
N GLY A 503 -23.61 -1.24 -18.06
CA GLY A 503 -24.29 -0.87 -19.28
C GLY A 503 -23.94 0.53 -19.73
N HIS A 504 -24.14 0.79 -21.03
CA HIS A 504 -23.98 2.10 -21.60
C HIS A 504 -25.16 3.00 -21.20
N ARG A 505 -24.89 4.23 -20.76
CA ARG A 505 -25.92 5.23 -20.52
C ARG A 505 -26.43 5.69 -21.89
N MET A 506 -27.68 5.43 -22.20
CA MET A 506 -28.31 6.03 -23.37
C MET A 506 -28.67 7.48 -23.02
N ASP A 507 -27.91 8.43 -23.53
CA ASP A 507 -28.22 9.84 -23.47
C ASP A 507 -29.31 10.14 -24.51
N GLU A 508 -30.58 9.85 -24.18
CA GLU A 508 -31.71 10.43 -24.86
C GLU A 508 -32.08 11.74 -24.16
N PRO A 509 -31.97 12.89 -24.80
CA PRO A 509 -32.39 14.16 -24.21
C PRO A 509 -33.88 14.09 -23.85
N GLY A 510 -34.19 14.19 -22.58
CA GLY A 510 -35.58 14.23 -22.07
C GLY A 510 -36.10 12.97 -21.39
N ARG A 511 -35.32 11.89 -21.30
CA ARG A 511 -35.69 10.73 -20.52
C ARG A 511 -35.14 10.87 -19.10
N GLU A 512 -36.02 10.93 -18.10
CA GLU A 512 -35.59 10.78 -16.69
C GLU A 512 -34.80 9.46 -16.57
N PRO A 513 -33.67 9.43 -15.84
CA PRO A 513 -32.96 8.19 -15.56
C PRO A 513 -33.99 7.22 -14.94
N PRO A 514 -33.92 5.90 -15.27
CA PRO A 514 -34.81 4.94 -14.66
C PRO A 514 -34.63 5.10 -13.15
N ARG A 515 -35.67 5.62 -12.50
CA ARG A 515 -35.78 5.54 -11.04
C ARG A 515 -35.91 4.05 -10.78
N PHE A 516 -34.82 3.44 -10.29
CA PHE A 516 -35.03 2.17 -9.62
C PHE A 516 -36.15 2.42 -8.61
N PRO A 517 -37.25 1.67 -8.64
CA PRO A 517 -38.30 1.90 -7.69
C PRO A 517 -37.63 1.89 -6.32
N PRO A 518 -37.96 2.88 -5.45
CA PRO A 518 -37.53 2.77 -4.06
C PRO A 518 -37.92 1.36 -3.64
N ALA A 519 -37.08 0.69 -2.86
CA ALA A 519 -37.35 -0.68 -2.41
C ALA A 519 -38.75 -0.70 -1.80
N HIS A 520 -39.75 -0.80 -2.66
CA HIS A 520 -41.13 -0.90 -2.25
C HIS A 520 -41.24 -2.20 -1.49
N GLU A 521 -41.83 -2.12 -0.35
CA GLU A 521 -42.31 -3.18 0.52
C GLU A 521 -43.20 -4.20 -0.21
N ASP A 522 -42.84 -4.58 -1.42
CA ASP A 522 -43.54 -5.57 -2.19
C ASP A 522 -43.21 -6.96 -1.61
N ASP A 523 -44.19 -7.59 -0.98
CA ASP A 523 -44.11 -8.93 -0.37
C ASP A 523 -43.53 -10.01 -1.32
N ALA A 524 -43.52 -9.77 -2.61
CA ALA A 524 -42.92 -10.65 -3.61
C ALA A 524 -41.39 -10.62 -3.58
N ALA A 525 -40.76 -9.49 -3.22
CA ALA A 525 -39.29 -9.38 -3.07
C ALA A 525 -38.83 -10.07 -1.77
N ARG A 526 -39.64 -10.09 -0.74
CA ARG A 526 -39.35 -10.80 0.54
C ARG A 526 -39.32 -12.33 0.38
N ARG A 527 -39.92 -12.88 -0.66
CA ARG A 527 -39.89 -14.33 -0.95
C ARG A 527 -38.70 -14.81 -1.74
N LYS A 528 -37.80 -13.90 -2.19
CA LYS A 528 -36.49 -14.27 -2.80
C LYS A 528 -35.38 -13.97 -1.79
N PRO A 529 -34.96 -14.93 -0.95
CA PRO A 529 -34.19 -14.68 0.26
C PRO A 529 -32.72 -14.28 0.00
N ARG A 530 -32.32 -13.77 -1.16
CA ARG A 530 -30.91 -13.64 -1.55
C ARG A 530 -30.52 -12.35 -2.28
N LEU A 531 -31.39 -11.35 -2.36
CA LEU A 531 -31.06 -10.03 -2.92
C LEU A 531 -30.69 -9.08 -1.77
N GLN A 532 -29.42 -8.71 -1.64
CA GLN A 532 -28.99 -7.65 -0.75
C GLN A 532 -28.73 -6.40 -1.56
N PHE A 533 -29.43 -5.33 -1.24
CA PHE A 533 -29.10 -4.00 -1.74
C PHE A 533 -28.05 -3.39 -0.81
N ARG A 534 -27.00 -2.84 -1.40
CA ARG A 534 -25.98 -2.08 -0.69
C ARG A 534 -25.85 -0.72 -1.35
N GLU A 535 -25.79 0.31 -0.53
CA GLU A 535 -25.51 1.68 -0.95
C GLU A 535 -24.06 2.02 -0.61
N LEU A 536 -23.48 2.98 -1.35
CA LEU A 536 -22.14 3.47 -1.07
C LEU A 536 -22.09 4.03 0.36
N PRO A 537 -21.27 3.48 1.27
CA PRO A 537 -21.34 3.85 2.68
C PRO A 537 -20.90 5.30 2.93
N GLU A 538 -21.67 6.03 3.73
CA GLU A 538 -21.25 7.34 4.25
C GLU A 538 -19.94 7.26 5.05
N ALA A 539 -19.66 6.10 5.65
CA ALA A 539 -18.42 5.83 6.39
C ALA A 539 -17.14 5.95 5.55
N LEU A 540 -17.25 5.87 4.21
CA LEU A 540 -16.13 6.18 3.31
C LEU A 540 -15.72 7.66 3.38
N GLY A 541 -16.62 8.52 3.89
CA GLY A 541 -16.42 9.95 4.02
C GLY A 541 -16.45 10.69 2.68
N PRO A 542 -16.22 12.00 2.68
CA PRO A 542 -16.20 12.80 1.47
C PRO A 542 -15.08 12.36 0.54
N THR A 543 -15.23 12.65 -0.74
CA THR A 543 -14.16 12.45 -1.73
C THR A 543 -12.97 13.34 -1.37
N PRO A 544 -11.74 12.82 -1.37
CA PRO A 544 -10.57 13.60 -0.93
C PRO A 544 -10.21 14.76 -1.86
N GLU A 545 -10.68 14.75 -3.11
CA GLU A 545 -10.42 15.79 -4.09
C GLU A 545 -11.73 16.24 -4.74
N LEU A 546 -11.86 17.55 -5.04
CA LEU A 546 -13.00 18.14 -5.73
C LEU A 546 -13.29 17.55 -7.12
N ASN A 547 -12.33 16.83 -7.70
CA ASN A 547 -12.41 16.28 -9.06
C ASN A 547 -12.63 14.74 -9.11
N VAL A 548 -12.90 14.08 -7.98
CA VAL A 548 -13.22 12.65 -8.01
C VAL A 548 -14.63 12.46 -8.55
N ASN A 549 -14.73 11.71 -9.65
CA ASN A 549 -16.03 11.37 -10.23
C ASN A 549 -16.80 10.42 -9.29
N PRO A 550 -17.96 10.82 -8.76
CA PRO A 550 -18.75 9.97 -7.84
C PRO A 550 -19.15 8.62 -8.46
N PHE A 551 -19.37 8.57 -9.77
CA PHE A 551 -19.69 7.34 -10.49
C PHE A 551 -18.50 6.39 -10.55
N GLU A 552 -17.27 6.92 -10.73
CA GLU A 552 -16.05 6.11 -10.67
C GLU A 552 -15.88 5.47 -9.29
N ARG A 553 -16.10 6.25 -8.24
CA ARG A 553 -16.02 5.78 -6.85
C ARG A 553 -17.04 4.69 -6.57
N CYS A 554 -18.28 4.88 -6.99
CA CYS A 554 -19.35 3.90 -6.83
C CYS A 554 -19.03 2.59 -7.56
N ASN A 555 -18.64 2.66 -8.81
CA ASN A 555 -18.32 1.50 -9.63
C ASN A 555 -17.12 0.72 -9.09
N LEU A 556 -16.10 1.41 -8.57
CA LEU A 556 -14.95 0.77 -7.92
C LEU A 556 -15.36 0.10 -6.61
N TRP A 557 -16.20 0.75 -5.81
CA TRP A 557 -16.72 0.16 -4.58
C TRP A 557 -17.58 -1.09 -4.85
N GLU A 558 -18.43 -1.07 -5.87
CA GLU A 558 -19.20 -2.24 -6.31
C GLU A 558 -18.29 -3.39 -6.72
N LEU A 559 -17.29 -3.11 -7.58
CA LEU A 559 -16.32 -4.11 -8.00
C LEU A 559 -15.56 -4.70 -6.80
N TYR A 560 -15.09 -3.86 -5.89
CA TYR A 560 -14.33 -4.30 -4.72
C TYR A 560 -15.20 -5.07 -3.73
N SER A 561 -16.45 -4.68 -3.56
CA SER A 561 -17.42 -5.43 -2.75
C SER A 561 -17.74 -6.80 -3.35
N ALA A 562 -17.81 -6.89 -4.68
CA ALA A 562 -17.96 -8.16 -5.38
C ALA A 562 -16.71 -9.06 -5.24
N LEU A 563 -15.51 -8.49 -5.30
CA LEU A 563 -14.24 -9.21 -5.07
C LEU A 563 -14.13 -9.77 -3.65
N ALA A 564 -14.78 -9.14 -2.66
CA ALA A 564 -14.86 -9.65 -1.29
C ALA A 564 -15.50 -11.03 -1.19
N CYS A 565 -16.41 -11.36 -2.13
CA CYS A 565 -17.07 -12.66 -2.19
C CYS A 565 -16.18 -13.78 -2.77
N GLY A 566 -15.04 -13.42 -3.35
CA GLY A 566 -14.06 -14.32 -3.96
C GLY A 566 -13.83 -14.00 -5.44
N ILE A 567 -12.57 -13.85 -5.82
CA ILE A 567 -12.16 -13.51 -7.19
C ILE A 567 -12.67 -14.52 -8.21
N THR A 568 -12.64 -15.80 -7.87
CA THR A 568 -13.09 -16.88 -8.74
C THR A 568 -14.59 -16.90 -8.96
N LYS A 569 -15.35 -16.24 -8.11
CA LYS A 569 -16.81 -16.18 -8.15
C LYS A 569 -17.33 -15.00 -8.97
N LEU A 570 -16.48 -13.99 -9.21
CA LEU A 570 -16.87 -12.79 -9.94
C LEU A 570 -16.93 -13.05 -11.45
N ARG A 571 -18.09 -12.76 -12.04
CA ARG A 571 -18.29 -12.64 -13.49
C ARG A 571 -18.72 -11.23 -13.82
N PHE A 572 -17.95 -10.58 -14.68
CA PHE A 572 -18.28 -9.24 -15.19
C PHE A 572 -18.92 -9.36 -16.56
N ILE A 573 -20.17 -8.91 -16.67
CA ILE A 573 -20.91 -8.86 -17.93
C ILE A 573 -21.05 -7.40 -18.33
N THR A 574 -20.58 -7.05 -19.51
CA THR A 574 -20.67 -5.68 -20.01
C THR A 574 -21.34 -5.64 -21.37
N LEU A 575 -22.31 -4.71 -21.51
CA LEU A 575 -22.93 -4.35 -22.78
C LEU A 575 -22.24 -3.05 -23.25
N TRP A 576 -21.42 -3.14 -24.30
CA TRP A 576 -20.65 -1.99 -24.75
C TRP A 576 -20.34 -2.11 -26.25
N ASP A 577 -20.29 -0.98 -26.96
CA ASP A 577 -19.99 -0.88 -28.37
C ASP A 577 -18.50 -0.91 -28.71
N GLY A 578 -17.62 -0.98 -27.72
CA GLY A 578 -16.17 -1.00 -27.91
C GLY A 578 -15.57 0.36 -28.26
N SER A 579 -16.33 1.47 -28.17
CA SER A 579 -15.82 2.80 -28.52
C SER A 579 -14.68 3.22 -27.58
N SER A 580 -13.57 3.70 -28.18
CA SER A 580 -12.36 4.12 -27.44
C SER A 580 -12.54 5.46 -26.71
N GLY A 581 -13.58 6.21 -27.02
CA GLY A 581 -13.89 7.52 -26.46
C GLY A 581 -14.84 7.49 -25.26
N GLY A 582 -15.01 6.33 -24.60
CA GLY A 582 -16.04 6.09 -23.59
C GLY A 582 -16.28 7.22 -22.57
N ASP A 583 -17.31 7.08 -21.76
CA ASP A 583 -17.92 8.08 -20.84
C ASP A 583 -16.97 8.70 -19.78
N GLY A 584 -15.66 8.60 -19.97
CA GLY A 584 -14.66 9.14 -19.06
C GLY A 584 -14.37 8.26 -17.82
N PRO A 585 -13.78 8.85 -16.77
CA PRO A 585 -13.57 8.16 -15.49
C PRO A 585 -14.92 7.70 -14.91
N GLY A 586 -15.02 6.40 -14.57
CA GLY A 586 -16.28 5.80 -14.09
C GLY A 586 -17.17 5.19 -15.19
N GLY A 587 -16.80 5.34 -16.47
CA GLY A 587 -17.53 4.71 -17.59
C GLY A 587 -17.24 3.21 -17.73
N THR A 588 -18.00 2.54 -18.61
CA THR A 588 -17.90 1.10 -18.88
C THR A 588 -16.49 0.66 -19.27
N ALA A 589 -15.81 1.43 -20.12
CA ALA A 589 -14.43 1.15 -20.54
C ALA A 589 -13.44 1.21 -19.36
N HIS A 590 -13.65 2.11 -18.41
CA HIS A 590 -12.84 2.20 -17.19
C HIS A 590 -13.05 0.96 -16.31
N LEU A 591 -14.31 0.62 -16.00
CA LEU A 591 -14.64 -0.53 -15.18
C LEU A 591 -14.14 -1.85 -15.81
N LEU A 592 -14.27 -2.00 -17.14
CA LEU A 592 -13.75 -3.15 -17.88
C LEU A 592 -12.24 -3.31 -17.69
N ARG A 593 -11.46 -2.22 -17.77
CA ARG A 593 -10.00 -2.25 -17.52
C ARG A 593 -9.69 -2.68 -16.09
N GLN A 594 -10.45 -2.17 -15.11
CA GLN A 594 -10.27 -2.51 -13.70
C GLN A 594 -10.56 -4.00 -13.41
N VAL A 595 -11.61 -4.54 -14.04
CA VAL A 595 -11.95 -5.96 -13.91
C VAL A 595 -10.90 -6.84 -14.58
N LYS A 596 -10.51 -6.55 -15.82
CA LYS A 596 -9.46 -7.30 -16.54
C LYS A 596 -8.15 -7.33 -15.77
N ARG A 597 -7.77 -6.22 -15.14
CA ARG A 597 -6.56 -6.13 -14.32
C ARG A 597 -6.59 -7.06 -13.11
N ARG A 598 -7.76 -7.30 -12.51
CA ARG A 598 -7.91 -8.01 -11.24
C ARG A 598 -8.37 -9.45 -11.38
N THR A 599 -9.24 -9.75 -12.33
CA THR A 599 -9.86 -11.08 -12.45
C THR A 599 -9.63 -11.77 -13.80
N GLY A 600 -9.31 -11.01 -14.83
CA GLY A 600 -9.22 -11.50 -16.19
C GLY A 600 -10.54 -11.99 -16.82
N ARG A 601 -11.62 -12.14 -16.02
CA ARG A 601 -12.88 -12.75 -16.44
C ARG A 601 -13.89 -11.68 -16.83
N VAL A 602 -14.11 -11.54 -18.13
CA VAL A 602 -15.03 -10.56 -18.71
C VAL A 602 -15.88 -11.23 -19.79
N GLU A 603 -17.17 -11.06 -19.70
CA GLU A 603 -18.10 -11.39 -20.76
C GLU A 603 -18.55 -10.09 -21.43
N TRP A 604 -18.04 -9.84 -22.63
CA TRP A 604 -18.39 -8.64 -23.39
C TRP A 604 -19.45 -8.96 -24.45
N ILE A 605 -20.58 -8.25 -24.38
CA ILE A 605 -21.65 -8.30 -25.37
C ILE A 605 -21.55 -7.00 -26.19
N ASP A 606 -21.18 -7.13 -27.47
CA ASP A 606 -21.09 -6.00 -28.40
C ASP A 606 -22.48 -5.51 -28.79
N THR A 607 -22.85 -4.31 -28.34
CA THR A 607 -24.17 -3.72 -28.62
C THR A 607 -24.40 -3.42 -30.09
N ARG A 608 -23.35 -3.34 -30.92
CA ARG A 608 -23.46 -3.16 -32.38
C ARG A 608 -24.04 -4.40 -33.04
N THR A 609 -23.74 -5.60 -32.53
CA THR A 609 -24.30 -6.84 -33.04
C THR A 609 -25.78 -6.98 -32.68
N LEU A 610 -26.15 -6.59 -31.46
CA LEU A 610 -27.55 -6.63 -31.00
C LEU A 610 -28.46 -5.70 -31.82
N LYS A 611 -27.98 -4.53 -32.24
CA LYS A 611 -28.74 -3.62 -33.10
C LYS A 611 -28.96 -4.19 -34.49
N ALA A 612 -28.01 -4.94 -35.02
CA ALA A 612 -28.16 -5.60 -36.32
C ALA A 612 -29.23 -6.71 -36.28
N ASP A 613 -29.26 -7.50 -35.21
CA ASP A 613 -30.23 -8.58 -35.03
C ASP A 613 -31.66 -8.04 -34.76
N GLY A 614 -31.77 -6.94 -34.01
CA GLY A 614 -33.05 -6.26 -33.78
C GLY A 614 -33.69 -5.69 -35.05
N ALA A 615 -32.90 -5.12 -35.95
CA ALA A 615 -33.35 -4.63 -37.25
C ALA A 615 -33.83 -5.78 -38.17
N ALA A 616 -33.20 -6.95 -38.09
CA ALA A 616 -33.64 -8.15 -38.81
C ALA A 616 -34.94 -8.71 -38.27
N HIS A 617 -35.19 -8.63 -36.97
CA HIS A 617 -36.44 -9.08 -36.34
C HIS A 617 -37.65 -8.17 -36.66
N GLU A 618 -37.43 -6.84 -36.72
CA GLU A 618 -38.45 -5.88 -37.14
C GLU A 618 -38.79 -6.05 -38.63
N ALA A 619 -37.80 -6.32 -39.47
CA ALA A 619 -38.04 -6.58 -40.89
C ALA A 619 -38.81 -7.87 -41.17
N LEU A 620 -38.73 -8.87 -40.29
CA LEU A 620 -39.51 -10.11 -40.37
C LEU A 620 -40.93 -9.96 -39.80
N SER A 621 -41.19 -8.98 -38.95
CA SER A 621 -42.52 -8.74 -38.36
C SER A 621 -43.42 -7.81 -39.22
N THR A 622 -42.87 -7.19 -40.27
CA THR A 622 -43.61 -6.28 -41.19
C THR A 622 -43.94 -6.86 -42.55
N SER A 623 -43.87 -8.18 -42.73
CA SER A 623 -44.39 -8.81 -43.96
C SER A 623 -45.92 -8.88 -43.91
N PRO A 624 -46.64 -8.18 -44.80
CA PRO A 624 -48.11 -8.24 -44.83
C PRO A 624 -48.54 -9.61 -45.27
N GLY A 625 -49.36 -10.26 -44.48
CA GLY A 625 -50.05 -11.46 -44.83
C GLY A 625 -50.92 -11.25 -46.07
N SER A 626 -50.73 -12.08 -47.07
CA SER A 626 -51.68 -12.34 -48.14
C SER A 626 -52.27 -13.72 -47.97
#